data_8ac0d10d69ef9b9421ef90465c11a128
#
_entry.id   8ac0d10d69ef9b9421ef90465c11a128
#
_cell.length_a   1.000
_cell.length_b   1.000
_cell.length_c   1.000
_cell.angle_alpha   90.00
_cell.angle_beta   90.00
_cell.angle_gamma   90.00
#
_symmetry.space_group_name_H-M   'P 1'
#
loop_
_entity.id
_entity.type
_entity.pdbx_description
1 polymer ?
#
loop_
_entity_poly.entity_id
_entity_poly.type
_entity_poly.pdbx_seq_one_letter_code
_entity_poly.pdbx_strand_id
1 'polypeptide(L)'
;MKIAWIGTGVMGESMAGHLMDAGHELFVYNRTKSKTDNLVSRGATLLNEVKDAPEFADVVFTIVGYPKDVEEVYLGENGLITTAKKGQVFVDMTTSSPTLAEKISNEFLKVGAYALDLPVTGGDVGAKNATLSIMAGGDKKVFEEVILPLVEKLGKNITYFGEAGKGQYTKLANQIAIATTMISVAESFKFAKEVGLDLDSFFKTVSTGSGGSFSMTSYGPRILNEDFKPGFFTHHFIKDMKLALEECEKMDITLPGLETAYKIYNELEEEVRNTNGTQAISKWYKL
;
A
#
# COMPACT_ATOMS: atom_id res chain seq x y z
N MET A 1 -14.99 14.36 -13.58
CA MET A 1 -15.18 12.95 -13.93
C MET A 1 -15.98 12.27 -12.83
N LYS A 2 -16.61 11.16 -13.15
CA LYS A 2 -17.24 10.27 -12.17
C LYS A 2 -16.25 9.19 -11.76
N ILE A 3 -15.94 9.10 -10.49
CA ILE A 3 -14.93 8.19 -9.94
C ILE A 3 -15.58 7.33 -8.87
N ALA A 4 -15.38 6.01 -8.93
CA ALA A 4 -15.71 5.14 -7.82
C ALA A 4 -14.45 4.80 -7.01
N TRP A 5 -14.61 4.69 -5.69
CA TRP A 5 -13.54 4.33 -4.78
C TRP A 5 -13.96 3.16 -3.87
N ILE A 6 -13.28 2.04 -4.00
CA ILE A 6 -13.52 0.82 -3.24
C ILE A 6 -12.44 0.69 -2.15
N GLY A 7 -12.87 0.70 -0.89
CA GLY A 7 -11.96 0.62 0.25
C GLY A 7 -11.59 1.98 0.84
N THR A 8 -12.34 2.40 1.86
CA THR A 8 -12.17 3.65 2.61
C THR A 8 -11.54 3.39 3.99
N GLY A 9 -10.47 2.60 4.00
CA GLY A 9 -9.63 2.39 5.18
C GLY A 9 -8.72 3.59 5.45
N VAL A 10 -7.71 3.37 6.31
CA VAL A 10 -6.75 4.41 6.76
C VAL A 10 -6.13 5.21 5.60
N MET A 11 -5.81 4.53 4.49
CA MET A 11 -5.26 5.19 3.30
C MET A 11 -6.36 5.72 2.38
N GLY A 12 -7.34 4.85 2.07
CA GLY A 12 -8.33 5.09 1.02
C GLY A 12 -9.24 6.27 1.28
N GLU A 13 -9.62 6.51 2.53
CA GLU A 13 -10.46 7.67 2.89
C GLU A 13 -9.80 9.00 2.51
N SER A 14 -8.52 9.18 2.90
CA SER A 14 -7.78 10.40 2.57
C SER A 14 -7.57 10.55 1.06
N MET A 15 -7.19 9.47 0.39
CA MET A 15 -6.93 9.47 -1.05
C MET A 15 -8.22 9.79 -1.84
N ALA A 16 -9.33 9.16 -1.51
CA ALA A 16 -10.64 9.44 -2.11
C ALA A 16 -11.07 10.89 -1.85
N GLY A 17 -10.82 11.40 -0.64
CA GLY A 17 -11.10 12.78 -0.27
C GLY A 17 -10.37 13.81 -1.13
N HIS A 18 -9.11 13.57 -1.48
CA HIS A 18 -8.35 14.46 -2.37
C HIS A 18 -8.95 14.53 -3.78
N LEU A 19 -9.51 13.43 -4.30
CA LEU A 19 -10.20 13.46 -5.59
C LEU A 19 -11.52 14.24 -5.52
N MET A 20 -12.25 14.16 -4.39
CA MET A 20 -13.42 15.03 -4.18
C MET A 20 -13.02 16.51 -4.14
N ASP A 21 -11.96 16.85 -3.39
CA ASP A 21 -11.46 18.22 -3.27
C ASP A 21 -10.97 18.77 -4.61
N ALA A 22 -10.55 17.89 -5.52
CA ALA A 22 -10.23 18.24 -6.91
C ALA A 22 -11.47 18.42 -7.82
N GLY A 23 -12.68 18.31 -7.28
CA GLY A 23 -13.94 18.55 -8.00
C GLY A 23 -14.50 17.36 -8.77
N HIS A 24 -14.08 16.13 -8.45
CA HIS A 24 -14.65 14.91 -9.04
C HIS A 24 -15.90 14.45 -8.28
N GLU A 25 -16.90 13.95 -9.00
CA GLU A 25 -18.06 13.26 -8.43
C GLU A 25 -17.64 11.87 -7.93
N LEU A 26 -17.82 11.61 -6.63
CA LEU A 26 -17.31 10.41 -6.00
C LEU A 26 -18.41 9.44 -5.57
N PHE A 27 -18.22 8.18 -5.92
CA PHE A 27 -19.02 7.03 -5.49
C PHE A 27 -18.14 6.14 -4.61
N VAL A 28 -18.60 5.75 -3.42
CA VAL A 28 -17.76 5.03 -2.45
C VAL A 28 -18.37 3.72 -2.01
N TYR A 29 -17.53 2.72 -1.84
CA TYR A 29 -17.89 1.45 -1.24
C TYR A 29 -16.84 1.01 -0.22
N ASN A 30 -17.29 0.48 0.89
CA ASN A 30 -16.44 -0.24 1.83
C ASN A 30 -17.25 -1.39 2.49
N ARG A 31 -16.62 -2.55 2.70
CA ARG A 31 -17.24 -3.70 3.37
C ARG A 31 -17.84 -3.32 4.73
N THR A 32 -17.13 -2.48 5.51
CA THR A 32 -17.65 -1.85 6.73
C THR A 32 -18.21 -0.48 6.37
N LYS A 33 -19.52 -0.39 6.19
CA LYS A 33 -20.20 0.83 5.68
C LYS A 33 -19.87 2.09 6.47
N SER A 34 -19.75 2.02 7.80
CA SER A 34 -19.42 3.18 8.63
C SER A 34 -18.08 3.86 8.29
N LYS A 35 -17.16 3.15 7.63
CA LYS A 35 -15.91 3.75 7.15
C LYS A 35 -16.09 4.67 5.93
N THR A 36 -17.29 4.77 5.36
CA THR A 36 -17.61 5.71 4.29
C THR A 36 -18.26 6.99 4.80
N ASP A 37 -18.70 7.04 6.07
CA ASP A 37 -19.56 8.10 6.61
C ASP A 37 -18.97 9.51 6.43
N ASN A 38 -17.67 9.67 6.63
CA ASN A 38 -17.01 10.95 6.44
C ASN A 38 -17.08 11.42 4.97
N LEU A 39 -16.79 10.56 4.01
CA LEU A 39 -16.85 10.91 2.59
C LEU A 39 -18.30 11.17 2.15
N VAL A 40 -19.25 10.38 2.63
CA VAL A 40 -20.68 10.57 2.36
C VAL A 40 -21.17 11.89 2.95
N SER A 41 -20.78 12.26 4.16
CA SER A 41 -21.14 13.54 4.77
C SER A 41 -20.60 14.74 3.99
N ARG A 42 -19.53 14.55 3.21
CA ARG A 42 -18.91 15.53 2.32
C ARG A 42 -19.53 15.54 0.91
N GLY A 43 -20.47 14.64 0.61
CA GLY A 43 -21.19 14.61 -0.66
C GLY A 43 -20.87 13.42 -1.58
N ALA A 44 -20.09 12.41 -1.13
CA ALA A 44 -19.91 11.19 -1.89
C ALA A 44 -21.20 10.35 -1.87
N THR A 45 -21.47 9.62 -2.95
CA THR A 45 -22.60 8.70 -3.06
C THR A 45 -22.16 7.31 -2.57
N LEU A 46 -22.88 6.74 -1.61
CA LEU A 46 -22.63 5.37 -1.13
C LEU A 46 -23.14 4.34 -2.15
N LEU A 47 -22.30 3.41 -2.55
CA LEU A 47 -22.67 2.24 -3.33
C LEU A 47 -23.10 1.07 -2.41
N ASN A 48 -24.04 0.26 -2.86
CA ASN A 48 -24.51 -0.88 -2.10
C ASN A 48 -23.62 -2.10 -2.26
N GLU A 49 -23.13 -2.34 -3.48
CA GLU A 49 -22.30 -3.48 -3.87
C GLU A 49 -21.09 -3.01 -4.72
N VAL A 50 -20.06 -3.83 -4.77
CA VAL A 50 -18.85 -3.55 -5.58
C VAL A 50 -19.19 -3.45 -7.06
N LYS A 51 -20.01 -4.37 -7.56
CA LYS A 51 -20.43 -4.43 -8.98
C LYS A 51 -21.25 -3.21 -9.43
N ASP A 52 -21.73 -2.37 -8.52
CA ASP A 52 -22.46 -1.15 -8.88
C ASP A 52 -21.49 -0.07 -9.41
N ALA A 53 -20.21 -0.11 -9.01
CA ALA A 53 -19.24 0.94 -9.32
C ALA A 53 -19.08 1.22 -10.84
N PRO A 54 -18.97 0.21 -11.72
CA PRO A 54 -18.87 0.45 -13.16
C PRO A 54 -20.13 1.03 -13.80
N GLU A 55 -21.27 0.99 -13.12
CA GLU A 55 -22.51 1.60 -13.65
C GLU A 55 -22.50 3.11 -13.53
N PHE A 56 -21.81 3.64 -12.51
CA PHE A 56 -21.84 5.04 -12.14
C PHE A 56 -20.55 5.81 -12.48
N ALA A 57 -19.41 5.11 -12.66
CA ALA A 57 -18.11 5.76 -12.76
C ALA A 57 -17.35 5.38 -14.04
N ASP A 58 -16.57 6.35 -14.54
CA ASP A 58 -15.65 6.16 -15.68
C ASP A 58 -14.35 5.48 -15.23
N VAL A 59 -13.90 5.81 -14.01
CA VAL A 59 -12.68 5.29 -13.39
C VAL A 59 -13.02 4.72 -12.01
N VAL A 60 -12.53 3.50 -11.72
CA VAL A 60 -12.72 2.83 -10.44
C VAL A 60 -11.37 2.61 -9.77
N PHE A 61 -11.16 3.21 -8.61
CA PHE A 61 -10.00 2.96 -7.76
C PHE A 61 -10.32 1.96 -6.65
N THR A 62 -9.35 1.12 -6.31
CA THR A 62 -9.45 0.17 -5.20
C THR A 62 -8.21 0.25 -4.31
N ILE A 63 -8.42 0.15 -2.99
CA ILE A 63 -7.35 -0.07 -2.02
C ILE A 63 -7.90 -0.91 -0.86
N VAL A 64 -7.59 -2.21 -0.87
CA VAL A 64 -8.11 -3.19 0.09
C VAL A 64 -6.97 -3.88 0.87
N GLY A 65 -7.25 -4.96 1.59
CA GLY A 65 -6.28 -5.51 2.54
C GLY A 65 -5.30 -6.53 1.95
N TYR A 66 -5.80 -7.51 1.22
CA TYR A 66 -5.08 -8.71 0.82
C TYR A 66 -5.32 -9.05 -0.65
N PRO A 67 -4.42 -9.85 -1.29
CA PRO A 67 -4.63 -10.31 -2.68
C PRO A 67 -5.97 -11.01 -2.90
N LYS A 68 -6.43 -11.81 -1.94
CA LYS A 68 -7.76 -12.46 -2.00
C LYS A 68 -8.91 -11.45 -2.05
N ASP A 69 -8.79 -10.33 -1.31
CA ASP A 69 -9.81 -9.28 -1.33
C ASP A 69 -9.78 -8.56 -2.69
N VAL A 70 -8.58 -8.36 -3.28
CA VAL A 70 -8.44 -7.82 -4.64
C VAL A 70 -9.06 -8.76 -5.66
N GLU A 71 -8.76 -10.06 -5.61
CA GLU A 71 -9.33 -11.03 -6.54
C GLU A 71 -10.87 -11.07 -6.44
N GLU A 72 -11.42 -11.05 -5.22
CA GLU A 72 -12.87 -11.02 -4.99
C GLU A 72 -13.51 -9.73 -5.55
N VAL A 73 -12.90 -8.56 -5.27
CA VAL A 73 -13.39 -7.25 -5.75
C VAL A 73 -13.36 -7.17 -7.28
N TYR A 74 -12.32 -7.68 -7.92
CA TYR A 74 -12.18 -7.58 -9.38
C TYR A 74 -12.87 -8.70 -10.13
N LEU A 75 -12.66 -9.96 -9.73
CA LEU A 75 -13.00 -11.16 -10.49
C LEU A 75 -14.04 -12.06 -9.80
N GLY A 76 -14.49 -11.70 -8.61
CA GLY A 76 -15.52 -12.45 -7.87
C GLY A 76 -16.89 -12.46 -8.56
N GLU A 77 -17.80 -13.29 -8.09
CA GLU A 77 -19.16 -13.42 -8.63
C GLU A 77 -19.93 -12.10 -8.65
N ASN A 78 -19.70 -11.23 -7.64
CA ASN A 78 -20.22 -9.86 -7.59
C ASN A 78 -19.10 -8.81 -7.76
N GLY A 79 -18.04 -9.18 -8.48
CA GLY A 79 -16.89 -8.32 -8.72
C GLY A 79 -17.10 -7.31 -9.84
N LEU A 80 -16.17 -6.37 -9.95
CA LEU A 80 -16.19 -5.27 -10.92
C LEU A 80 -16.30 -5.75 -12.37
N ILE A 81 -15.70 -6.90 -12.72
CA ILE A 81 -15.71 -7.44 -14.08
C ILE A 81 -17.12 -7.74 -14.60
N THR A 82 -18.06 -8.05 -13.69
CA THR A 82 -19.42 -8.48 -14.09
C THR A 82 -20.23 -7.38 -14.73
N THR A 83 -19.89 -6.12 -14.48
CA THR A 83 -20.60 -4.93 -14.98
C THR A 83 -19.66 -3.96 -15.70
N ALA A 84 -18.36 -4.30 -15.80
CA ALA A 84 -17.36 -3.49 -16.49
C ALA A 84 -17.76 -3.24 -17.95
N LYS A 85 -17.56 -2.00 -18.41
CA LYS A 85 -17.91 -1.56 -19.77
C LYS A 85 -16.65 -1.22 -20.56
N LYS A 86 -16.75 -1.33 -21.85
CA LYS A 86 -15.67 -0.96 -22.79
C LYS A 86 -15.23 0.49 -22.55
N GLY A 87 -13.90 0.68 -22.42
CA GLY A 87 -13.26 1.97 -22.26
C GLY A 87 -13.13 2.43 -20.81
N GLN A 88 -13.75 1.75 -19.85
CA GLN A 88 -13.56 2.07 -18.42
C GLN A 88 -12.17 1.67 -17.93
N VAL A 89 -11.71 2.36 -16.89
CA VAL A 89 -10.38 2.15 -16.31
C VAL A 89 -10.51 1.79 -14.83
N PHE A 90 -9.83 0.71 -14.45
CA PHE A 90 -9.79 0.18 -13.09
C PHE A 90 -8.37 0.27 -12.55
N VAL A 91 -8.19 0.76 -11.34
CA VAL A 91 -6.87 1.02 -10.75
C VAL A 91 -6.79 0.37 -9.37
N ASP A 92 -5.95 -0.64 -9.24
CA ASP A 92 -5.65 -1.24 -7.93
C ASP A 92 -4.45 -0.56 -7.29
N MET A 93 -4.68 0.10 -6.16
CA MET A 93 -3.65 0.76 -5.36
C MET A 93 -3.23 -0.10 -4.14
N THR A 94 -3.76 -1.31 -4.03
CA THR A 94 -3.40 -2.28 -3.00
C THR A 94 -2.00 -2.86 -3.25
N THR A 95 -1.22 -3.13 -2.21
CA THR A 95 -0.07 -4.03 -2.34
C THR A 95 -0.56 -5.47 -2.47
N SER A 96 -0.40 -6.04 -3.66
CA SER A 96 -0.95 -7.33 -4.05
C SER A 96 0.07 -8.17 -4.84
N SER A 97 -0.36 -9.31 -5.37
CA SER A 97 0.46 -10.18 -6.20
C SER A 97 0.62 -9.61 -7.62
N PRO A 98 1.85 -9.54 -8.15
CA PRO A 98 2.09 -9.18 -9.55
C PRO A 98 1.33 -10.07 -10.54
N THR A 99 1.35 -11.38 -10.31
CA THR A 99 0.64 -12.37 -11.14
C THR A 99 -0.88 -12.13 -11.13
N LEU A 100 -1.44 -11.72 -9.98
CA LEU A 100 -2.86 -11.36 -9.91
C LEU A 100 -3.15 -10.08 -10.69
N ALA A 101 -2.29 -9.07 -10.61
CA ALA A 101 -2.44 -7.84 -11.38
C ALA A 101 -2.43 -8.12 -12.90
N GLU A 102 -1.50 -8.97 -13.38
CA GLU A 102 -1.45 -9.43 -14.77
C GLU A 102 -2.74 -10.17 -15.17
N LYS A 103 -3.23 -11.10 -14.31
CA LYS A 103 -4.49 -11.83 -14.54
C LYS A 103 -5.67 -10.86 -14.67
N ILE A 104 -5.81 -9.92 -13.73
CA ILE A 104 -6.88 -8.91 -13.75
C ILE A 104 -6.83 -8.09 -15.02
N SER A 105 -5.65 -7.56 -15.38
CA SER A 105 -5.47 -6.79 -16.61
C SER A 105 -5.93 -7.56 -17.85
N ASN A 106 -5.52 -8.83 -17.98
CA ASN A 106 -5.90 -9.68 -19.09
C ASN A 106 -7.41 -9.95 -19.15
N GLU A 107 -8.07 -10.19 -18.02
CA GLU A 107 -9.53 -10.42 -17.98
C GLU A 107 -10.30 -9.15 -18.36
N PHE A 108 -9.88 -7.98 -17.88
CA PHE A 108 -10.55 -6.71 -18.22
C PHE A 108 -10.36 -6.33 -19.69
N LEU A 109 -9.21 -6.63 -20.28
CA LEU A 109 -9.00 -6.43 -21.73
C LEU A 109 -9.97 -7.24 -22.58
N LYS A 110 -10.40 -8.43 -22.16
CA LYS A 110 -11.40 -9.25 -22.90
C LYS A 110 -12.76 -8.58 -23.03
N VAL A 111 -13.11 -7.74 -22.06
CA VAL A 111 -14.36 -6.95 -22.07
C VAL A 111 -14.15 -5.54 -22.63
N GLY A 112 -12.93 -5.23 -23.10
CA GLY A 112 -12.57 -3.94 -23.66
C GLY A 112 -12.34 -2.83 -22.64
N ALA A 113 -12.14 -3.17 -21.37
CA ALA A 113 -11.78 -2.28 -20.29
C ALA A 113 -10.29 -2.41 -19.94
N TYR A 114 -9.76 -1.49 -19.14
CA TYR A 114 -8.36 -1.48 -18.72
C TYR A 114 -8.25 -1.64 -17.21
N ALA A 115 -7.29 -2.46 -16.76
CA ALA A 115 -6.95 -2.54 -15.34
C ALA A 115 -5.45 -2.30 -15.17
N LEU A 116 -5.11 -1.41 -14.24
CA LEU A 116 -3.75 -0.99 -13.91
C LEU A 116 -3.45 -1.26 -12.43
N ASP A 117 -2.21 -1.55 -12.11
CA ASP A 117 -1.71 -1.72 -10.74
C ASP A 117 -0.85 -0.53 -10.34
N LEU A 118 -1.32 0.24 -9.36
CA LEU A 118 -0.69 1.46 -8.88
C LEU A 118 -0.45 1.44 -7.35
N PRO A 119 0.24 0.44 -6.80
CA PRO A 119 0.53 0.43 -5.37
C PRO A 119 1.34 1.66 -4.94
N VAL A 120 1.22 2.00 -3.66
CA VAL A 120 1.73 3.24 -3.09
C VAL A 120 2.69 3.01 -1.94
N THR A 121 3.56 3.99 -1.68
CA THR A 121 4.37 4.09 -0.47
C THR A 121 4.35 5.51 0.08
N GLY A 122 4.51 5.66 1.41
CA GLY A 122 4.42 6.93 2.12
C GLY A 122 3.52 6.87 3.37
N GLY A 123 2.83 5.73 3.58
CA GLY A 123 1.97 5.49 4.75
C GLY A 123 0.75 6.40 4.81
N ASP A 124 0.09 6.39 5.95
CA ASP A 124 -1.09 7.20 6.25
C ASP A 124 -0.80 8.71 6.18
N VAL A 125 0.37 9.13 6.63
CA VAL A 125 0.82 10.54 6.56
C VAL A 125 0.96 10.97 5.09
N GLY A 126 1.53 10.13 4.24
CA GLY A 126 1.65 10.40 2.80
C GLY A 126 0.28 10.47 2.12
N ALA A 127 -0.65 9.59 2.49
CA ALA A 127 -2.02 9.62 1.98
C ALA A 127 -2.75 10.91 2.41
N LYS A 128 -2.64 11.28 3.68
CA LYS A 128 -3.27 12.49 4.23
C LYS A 128 -2.75 13.78 3.58
N ASN A 129 -1.45 13.83 3.30
CA ASN A 129 -0.79 15.03 2.78
C ASN A 129 -0.67 15.04 1.25
N ALA A 130 -1.23 14.06 0.53
CA ALA A 130 -1.07 13.89 -0.91
C ALA A 130 0.42 13.90 -1.36
N THR A 131 1.25 13.19 -0.61
CA THR A 131 2.71 13.10 -0.87
C THR A 131 3.18 11.67 -1.13
N LEU A 132 2.26 10.79 -1.52
CA LEU A 132 2.59 9.40 -1.83
C LEU A 132 3.59 9.29 -2.99
N SER A 133 4.39 8.22 -2.95
CA SER A 133 5.04 7.71 -4.16
C SER A 133 4.18 6.60 -4.73
N ILE A 134 3.89 6.68 -6.03
CA ILE A 134 2.96 5.80 -6.76
C ILE A 134 3.73 5.08 -7.86
N MET A 135 3.62 3.75 -7.87
CA MET A 135 4.38 2.87 -8.76
C MET A 135 3.41 2.29 -9.79
N ALA A 136 3.42 2.82 -11.02
CA ALA A 136 2.40 2.47 -12.02
C ALA A 136 2.85 1.34 -12.94
N GLY A 137 1.96 0.33 -13.09
CA GLY A 137 2.01 -0.72 -14.10
C GLY A 137 0.70 -0.80 -14.87
N GLY A 138 0.76 -1.18 -16.16
CA GLY A 138 -0.41 -1.34 -17.01
C GLY A 138 -0.26 -0.68 -18.39
N ASP A 139 -1.37 -0.42 -19.08
CA ASP A 139 -1.35 0.26 -20.38
C ASP A 139 -0.81 1.69 -20.23
N LYS A 140 0.29 1.97 -20.93
CA LYS A 140 1.00 3.26 -20.81
C LYS A 140 0.15 4.44 -21.25
N LYS A 141 -0.58 4.29 -22.36
CA LYS A 141 -1.39 5.37 -22.90
C LYS A 141 -2.54 5.71 -21.95
N VAL A 142 -3.23 4.71 -21.44
CA VAL A 142 -4.31 4.88 -20.47
C VAL A 142 -3.77 5.51 -19.18
N PHE A 143 -2.59 5.08 -18.72
CA PHE A 143 -1.95 5.70 -17.58
C PHE A 143 -1.68 7.19 -17.81
N GLU A 144 -1.00 7.55 -18.91
CA GLU A 144 -0.59 8.94 -19.17
C GLU A 144 -1.79 9.87 -19.44
N GLU A 145 -2.78 9.40 -20.21
CA GLU A 145 -3.89 10.26 -20.66
C GLU A 145 -5.04 10.34 -19.65
N VAL A 146 -5.28 9.28 -18.86
CA VAL A 146 -6.47 9.19 -17.98
C VAL A 146 -6.10 9.20 -16.51
N ILE A 147 -5.11 8.39 -16.10
CA ILE A 147 -4.85 8.13 -14.68
C ILE A 147 -3.86 9.12 -14.08
N LEU A 148 -2.81 9.50 -14.80
CA LEU A 148 -1.77 10.41 -14.29
C LEU A 148 -2.35 11.73 -13.75
N PRO A 149 -3.27 12.43 -14.43
CA PRO A 149 -3.86 13.67 -13.91
C PRO A 149 -4.64 13.48 -12.58
N LEU A 150 -5.19 12.28 -12.35
CA LEU A 150 -5.92 11.94 -11.14
C LEU A 150 -4.97 11.64 -9.99
N VAL A 151 -3.96 10.79 -10.23
CA VAL A 151 -3.03 10.37 -9.16
C VAL A 151 -2.02 11.46 -8.77
N GLU A 152 -1.82 12.51 -9.59
CA GLU A 152 -1.11 13.74 -9.22
C GLU A 152 -1.77 14.48 -8.05
N LYS A 153 -3.07 14.21 -7.78
CA LYS A 153 -3.75 14.73 -6.58
C LYS A 153 -3.48 13.90 -5.33
N LEU A 154 -2.87 12.73 -5.46
CA LEU A 154 -2.62 11.76 -4.37
C LEU A 154 -1.16 11.69 -3.97
N GLY A 155 -0.25 12.02 -4.88
CA GLY A 155 1.19 11.83 -4.66
C GLY A 155 2.05 12.82 -5.43
N LYS A 156 3.34 12.83 -5.09
CA LYS A 156 4.35 13.71 -5.71
C LYS A 156 5.36 12.96 -6.57
N ASN A 157 5.60 11.68 -6.28
CA ASN A 157 6.52 10.85 -7.03
C ASN A 157 5.70 9.77 -7.74
N ILE A 158 5.42 9.96 -9.01
CA ILE A 158 4.61 9.05 -9.81
C ILE A 158 5.48 8.54 -10.93
N THR A 159 5.71 7.22 -10.97
CA THR A 159 6.61 6.62 -11.95
C THR A 159 5.94 5.43 -12.62
N TYR A 160 5.98 5.43 -13.94
CA TYR A 160 5.53 4.29 -14.75
C TYR A 160 6.68 3.28 -14.91
N PHE A 161 6.44 2.02 -14.56
CA PHE A 161 7.44 0.96 -14.56
C PHE A 161 7.26 -0.08 -15.69
N GLY A 162 6.16 -0.01 -16.43
CA GLY A 162 5.91 -0.93 -17.53
C GLY A 162 4.51 -1.52 -17.53
N GLU A 163 4.37 -2.70 -18.12
CA GLU A 163 3.10 -3.42 -18.27
C GLU A 163 2.50 -3.81 -16.90
N ALA A 164 1.30 -4.38 -16.93
CA ALA A 164 0.60 -4.85 -15.73
C ALA A 164 1.48 -5.77 -14.87
N GLY A 165 1.40 -5.62 -13.56
CA GLY A 165 2.25 -6.29 -12.56
C GLY A 165 3.54 -5.56 -12.23
N LYS A 166 4.04 -4.65 -13.08
CA LYS A 166 5.32 -3.94 -12.84
C LYS A 166 5.23 -2.94 -11.68
N GLY A 167 4.06 -2.35 -11.46
CA GLY A 167 3.80 -1.57 -10.24
C GLY A 167 3.95 -2.43 -8.98
N GLN A 168 3.34 -3.62 -8.97
CA GLN A 168 3.43 -4.55 -7.84
C GLN A 168 4.86 -5.06 -7.62
N TYR A 169 5.59 -5.47 -8.66
CA TYR A 169 7.01 -5.86 -8.53
C TYR A 169 7.84 -4.73 -7.93
N THR A 170 7.64 -3.49 -8.37
CA THR A 170 8.32 -2.33 -7.81
C THR A 170 7.98 -2.13 -6.33
N LYS A 171 6.71 -2.31 -5.98
CA LYS A 171 6.27 -2.24 -4.58
C LYS A 171 6.89 -3.34 -3.72
N LEU A 172 6.97 -4.57 -4.21
CA LEU A 172 7.64 -5.65 -3.47
C LEU A 172 9.13 -5.35 -3.27
N ALA A 173 9.83 -4.83 -4.27
CA ALA A 173 11.22 -4.39 -4.14
C ALA A 173 11.38 -3.28 -3.08
N ASN A 174 10.44 -2.31 -3.03
CA ASN A 174 10.40 -1.31 -1.95
C ASN A 174 10.20 -1.95 -0.57
N GLN A 175 9.33 -2.96 -0.45
CA GLN A 175 9.10 -3.64 0.83
C GLN A 175 10.32 -4.46 1.29
N ILE A 176 11.06 -5.05 0.35
CA ILE A 176 12.34 -5.72 0.63
C ILE A 176 13.35 -4.73 1.25
N ALA A 177 13.49 -3.53 0.68
CA ALA A 177 14.37 -2.50 1.21
C ALA A 177 13.94 -2.06 2.62
N ILE A 178 12.63 -1.86 2.86
CA ILE A 178 12.12 -1.52 4.19
C ILE A 178 12.39 -2.64 5.20
N ALA A 179 12.20 -3.90 4.82
CA ALA A 179 12.38 -5.06 5.69
C ALA A 179 13.79 -5.07 6.29
N THR A 180 14.81 -4.93 5.46
CA THR A 180 16.21 -4.93 5.90
C THR A 180 16.60 -3.67 6.68
N THR A 181 16.12 -2.49 6.30
CA THR A 181 16.38 -1.26 7.05
C THR A 181 15.72 -1.23 8.42
N MET A 182 14.57 -1.87 8.59
CA MET A 182 13.91 -1.99 9.91
C MET A 182 14.70 -2.89 10.88
N ILE A 183 15.26 -4.01 10.38
CA ILE A 183 16.21 -4.81 11.17
C ILE A 183 17.41 -3.96 11.57
N SER A 184 18.04 -3.30 10.60
CA SER A 184 19.21 -2.44 10.83
C SER A 184 18.98 -1.40 11.93
N VAL A 185 17.80 -0.75 11.92
CA VAL A 185 17.42 0.20 12.97
C VAL A 185 17.34 -0.49 14.34
N ALA A 186 16.57 -1.60 14.42
CA ALA A 186 16.38 -2.30 15.71
C ALA A 186 17.71 -2.85 16.27
N GLU A 187 18.53 -3.48 15.43
CA GLU A 187 19.83 -4.03 15.87
C GLU A 187 20.81 -2.94 16.29
N SER A 188 20.88 -1.83 15.57
CA SER A 188 21.77 -0.72 15.93
C SER A 188 21.39 -0.07 17.26
N PHE A 189 20.08 0.14 17.52
CA PHE A 189 19.61 0.61 18.83
C PHE A 189 19.88 -0.42 19.93
N LYS A 190 19.65 -1.72 19.65
CA LYS A 190 19.95 -2.78 20.61
C LYS A 190 21.43 -2.79 21.02
N PHE A 191 22.32 -2.76 20.03
CA PHE A 191 23.75 -2.70 20.30
C PHE A 191 24.13 -1.45 21.11
N ALA A 192 23.66 -0.26 20.69
CA ALA A 192 23.93 0.99 21.38
C ALA A 192 23.50 0.95 22.86
N LYS A 193 22.31 0.39 23.14
CA LYS A 193 21.79 0.18 24.49
C LYS A 193 22.67 -0.73 25.33
N GLU A 194 23.09 -1.89 24.79
CA GLU A 194 23.89 -2.87 25.50
C GLU A 194 25.29 -2.36 25.88
N VAL A 195 25.88 -1.48 25.08
CA VAL A 195 27.17 -0.86 25.38
C VAL A 195 27.05 0.45 26.16
N GLY A 196 25.84 0.82 26.60
CA GLY A 196 25.59 1.97 27.48
C GLY A 196 25.66 3.34 26.79
N LEU A 197 25.43 3.43 25.47
CA LEU A 197 25.35 4.73 24.82
C LEU A 197 24.03 5.44 25.14
N ASP A 198 24.05 6.77 25.20
CA ASP A 198 22.84 7.57 25.19
C ASP A 198 22.13 7.44 23.85
N LEU A 199 20.92 6.86 23.85
CA LEU A 199 20.21 6.51 22.63
C LEU A 199 19.74 7.74 21.84
N ASP A 200 19.46 8.86 22.50
CA ASP A 200 19.09 10.11 21.81
C ASP A 200 20.27 10.70 21.05
N SER A 201 21.43 10.74 21.68
CA SER A 201 22.69 11.18 21.02
C SER A 201 23.09 10.24 19.89
N PHE A 202 22.97 8.93 20.10
CA PHE A 202 23.18 7.92 19.07
C PHE A 202 22.27 8.18 17.86
N PHE A 203 20.97 8.30 18.07
CA PHE A 203 20.01 8.58 17.02
C PHE A 203 20.35 9.85 16.25
N LYS A 204 20.55 10.97 16.94
CA LYS A 204 20.89 12.27 16.31
C LYS A 204 22.11 12.18 15.41
N THR A 205 23.12 11.41 15.83
CA THR A 205 24.37 11.26 15.08
C THR A 205 24.21 10.34 13.88
N VAL A 206 23.61 9.14 14.08
CA VAL A 206 23.56 8.10 13.06
C VAL A 206 22.52 8.41 11.99
N SER A 207 21.40 9.03 12.38
CA SER A 207 20.31 9.35 11.43
C SER A 207 20.73 10.35 10.33
N THR A 208 21.74 11.17 10.58
CA THR A 208 22.27 12.17 9.63
C THR A 208 23.49 11.69 8.84
N GLY A 209 24.05 10.55 9.20
CA GLY A 209 25.21 9.95 8.55
C GLY A 209 24.85 8.81 7.61
N SER A 210 25.85 8.05 7.20
CA SER A 210 25.72 6.90 6.29
C SER A 210 24.88 5.74 6.84
N GLY A 211 24.68 5.66 8.15
CA GLY A 211 23.74 4.74 8.81
C GLY A 211 22.28 5.20 8.77
N GLY A 212 22.01 6.40 8.24
CA GLY A 212 20.67 6.96 8.13
C GLY A 212 19.81 6.25 7.08
N SER A 213 18.51 6.23 7.31
CA SER A 213 17.50 5.73 6.36
C SER A 213 16.13 6.36 6.70
N PHE A 214 15.17 6.25 5.78
CA PHE A 214 13.79 6.61 6.11
C PHE A 214 13.29 5.86 7.36
N SER A 215 13.62 4.58 7.48
CA SER A 215 13.27 3.79 8.68
C SER A 215 13.90 4.36 9.94
N MET A 216 15.16 4.75 9.91
CA MET A 216 15.85 5.36 11.05
C MET A 216 15.21 6.71 11.43
N THR A 217 14.99 7.60 10.46
CA THR A 217 14.46 8.95 10.74
C THR A 217 12.99 8.95 11.14
N SER A 218 12.17 8.06 10.57
CA SER A 218 10.73 8.02 10.83
C SER A 218 10.36 7.16 12.03
N TYR A 219 11.06 6.05 12.24
CA TYR A 219 10.70 5.09 13.29
C TYR A 219 11.66 5.11 14.48
N GLY A 220 12.91 5.59 14.33
CA GLY A 220 13.84 5.72 15.45
C GLY A 220 13.26 6.51 16.63
N PRO A 221 12.76 7.75 16.44
CA PRO A 221 12.13 8.51 17.51
C PRO A 221 10.92 7.81 18.13
N ARG A 222 10.16 7.07 17.33
CA ARG A 222 8.98 6.34 17.81
C ARG A 222 9.37 5.15 18.69
N ILE A 223 10.43 4.44 18.33
CA ILE A 223 10.99 3.35 19.14
C ILE A 223 11.47 3.90 20.47
N LEU A 224 12.21 5.01 20.48
CA LEU A 224 12.71 5.66 21.70
C LEU A 224 11.60 6.13 22.63
N ASN A 225 10.45 6.53 22.08
CA ASN A 225 9.28 6.97 22.84
C ASN A 225 8.23 5.88 23.05
N GLU A 226 8.55 4.62 22.77
CA GLU A 226 7.61 3.48 22.85
C GLU A 226 6.29 3.71 22.11
N ASP A 227 6.31 4.52 21.03
CA ASP A 227 5.15 4.76 20.19
C ASP A 227 5.03 3.68 19.10
N PHE A 228 4.20 2.68 19.37
CA PHE A 228 3.94 1.56 18.46
C PHE A 228 2.63 1.70 17.68
N LYS A 229 1.97 2.85 17.71
CA LYS A 229 0.77 3.08 16.90
C LYS A 229 1.06 2.82 15.43
N PRO A 230 0.17 2.16 14.67
CA PRO A 230 0.46 1.80 13.29
C PRO A 230 0.25 2.99 12.35
N GLY A 231 1.30 3.44 11.66
CA GLY A 231 1.19 4.12 10.38
C GLY A 231 1.10 3.11 9.23
N PHE A 232 1.71 1.92 9.46
CA PHE A 232 1.57 0.74 8.63
C PHE A 232 1.61 -0.50 9.54
N PHE A 233 0.54 -1.30 9.50
CA PHE A 233 0.38 -2.44 10.40
C PHE A 233 1.40 -3.54 10.14
N THR A 234 1.89 -4.15 11.22
CA THR A 234 2.86 -5.26 11.15
C THR A 234 2.33 -6.45 10.34
N HIS A 235 1.06 -6.86 10.52
CA HIS A 235 0.48 -7.97 9.76
C HIS A 235 0.39 -7.70 8.25
N HIS A 236 0.17 -6.46 7.84
CA HIS A 236 0.23 -6.09 6.41
C HIS A 236 1.66 -6.13 5.88
N PHE A 237 2.65 -5.75 6.69
CA PHE A 237 4.04 -5.84 6.30
C PHE A 237 4.52 -7.29 6.18
N ILE A 238 4.09 -8.16 7.09
CA ILE A 238 4.33 -9.62 6.98
C ILE A 238 3.74 -10.17 5.67
N LYS A 239 2.51 -9.78 5.34
CA LYS A 239 1.88 -10.14 4.06
C LYS A 239 2.73 -9.67 2.87
N ASP A 240 3.22 -8.44 2.88
CA ASP A 240 4.01 -7.89 1.78
C ASP A 240 5.35 -8.64 1.60
N MET A 241 6.03 -8.94 2.72
CA MET A 241 7.26 -9.77 2.69
C MET A 241 6.99 -11.17 2.17
N LYS A 242 5.86 -11.78 2.56
CA LYS A 242 5.45 -13.10 2.07
C LYS A 242 5.25 -13.09 0.56
N LEU A 243 4.56 -12.10 0.03
CA LEU A 243 4.38 -11.94 -1.42
C LEU A 243 5.73 -11.81 -2.14
N ALA A 244 6.66 -11.04 -1.57
CA ALA A 244 8.00 -10.92 -2.13
C ALA A 244 8.76 -12.24 -2.12
N LEU A 245 8.66 -13.04 -1.04
CA LEU A 245 9.28 -14.37 -0.95
C LEU A 245 8.66 -15.35 -1.96
N GLU A 246 7.34 -15.33 -2.15
CA GLU A 246 6.66 -16.15 -3.15
C GLU A 246 7.14 -15.83 -4.58
N GLU A 247 7.39 -14.55 -4.89
CA GLU A 247 7.98 -14.16 -6.17
C GLU A 247 9.46 -14.56 -6.28
N CYS A 248 10.23 -14.49 -5.19
CA CYS A 248 11.62 -14.99 -5.16
C CYS A 248 11.69 -16.48 -5.46
N GLU A 249 10.79 -17.29 -4.88
CA GLU A 249 10.70 -18.72 -5.15
C GLU A 249 10.42 -19.01 -6.63
N LYS A 250 9.48 -18.30 -7.25
CA LYS A 250 9.18 -18.44 -8.70
C LYS A 250 10.38 -18.10 -9.60
N MET A 251 11.23 -17.17 -9.17
CA MET A 251 12.40 -16.71 -9.91
C MET A 251 13.68 -17.47 -9.57
N ASP A 252 13.63 -18.43 -8.63
CA ASP A 252 14.78 -19.16 -8.10
C ASP A 252 15.89 -18.23 -7.55
N ILE A 253 15.49 -17.20 -6.82
CA ILE A 253 16.41 -16.28 -6.14
C ILE A 253 16.24 -16.32 -4.63
N THR A 254 17.35 -16.16 -3.91
CA THR A 254 17.40 -16.13 -2.44
C THR A 254 17.77 -14.75 -1.96
N LEU A 255 16.98 -14.19 -1.05
CA LEU A 255 17.22 -12.88 -0.42
C LEU A 255 17.30 -13.05 1.11
N PRO A 256 18.50 -13.38 1.68
CA PRO A 256 18.64 -13.73 3.11
C PRO A 256 18.16 -12.63 4.06
N GLY A 257 18.32 -11.36 3.71
CA GLY A 257 17.83 -10.23 4.51
C GLY A 257 16.30 -10.21 4.61
N LEU A 258 15.60 -10.48 3.50
CA LEU A 258 14.14 -10.58 3.48
C LEU A 258 13.65 -11.79 4.29
N GLU A 259 14.27 -12.95 4.13
CA GLU A 259 13.94 -14.17 4.89
C GLU A 259 14.10 -13.95 6.39
N THR A 260 15.22 -13.32 6.80
CA THR A 260 15.49 -12.99 8.19
C THR A 260 14.44 -12.03 8.75
N ALA A 261 14.11 -10.96 8.01
CA ALA A 261 13.07 -10.01 8.43
C ALA A 261 11.71 -10.69 8.57
N TYR A 262 11.31 -11.46 7.58
CA TYR A 262 10.04 -12.19 7.59
C TYR A 262 9.93 -13.12 8.80
N LYS A 263 11.02 -13.87 9.13
CA LYS A 263 11.07 -14.72 10.31
C LYS A 263 10.88 -13.92 11.59
N ILE A 264 11.66 -12.86 11.80
CA ILE A 264 11.62 -12.05 13.03
C ILE A 264 10.22 -11.43 13.23
N TYR A 265 9.63 -10.87 12.17
CA TYR A 265 8.28 -10.30 12.27
C TYR A 265 7.19 -11.33 12.58
N ASN A 266 7.33 -12.57 12.10
CA ASN A 266 6.38 -13.64 12.42
C ASN A 266 6.54 -14.17 13.85
N GLU A 267 7.71 -14.04 14.47
CA GLU A 267 7.95 -14.42 15.88
C GLU A 267 7.40 -13.39 16.89
N LEU A 268 6.95 -12.23 16.44
CA LEU A 268 6.23 -11.29 17.30
C LEU A 268 4.89 -11.88 17.76
N GLU A 269 4.47 -11.56 18.97
CA GLU A 269 3.16 -11.96 19.51
C GLU A 269 2.02 -11.53 18.59
N GLU A 270 0.99 -12.35 18.50
CA GLU A 270 -0.15 -12.11 17.59
C GLU A 270 -0.82 -10.76 17.83
N GLU A 271 -1.01 -10.38 19.10
CA GLU A 271 -1.57 -9.07 19.46
C GLU A 271 -0.71 -7.93 18.89
N VAL A 272 0.62 -8.03 19.06
CA VAL A 272 1.56 -7.04 18.53
C VAL A 272 1.47 -6.94 17.02
N ARG A 273 1.40 -8.07 16.31
CA ARG A 273 1.28 -8.09 14.85
C ARG A 273 -0.01 -7.41 14.38
N ASN A 274 -1.09 -7.57 15.11
CA ASN A 274 -2.42 -7.10 14.72
C ASN A 274 -2.71 -5.65 15.11
N THR A 275 -2.04 -5.11 16.13
CA THR A 275 -2.34 -3.78 16.68
C THR A 275 -1.23 -2.76 16.50
N ASN A 276 0.02 -3.20 16.27
CA ASN A 276 1.17 -2.31 16.22
C ASN A 276 1.69 -2.07 14.79
N GLY A 277 2.43 -0.99 14.65
CA GLY A 277 3.18 -0.65 13.44
C GLY A 277 4.50 -1.43 13.32
N THR A 278 5.13 -1.33 12.15
CA THR A 278 6.34 -2.08 11.80
C THR A 278 7.52 -1.82 12.74
N GLN A 279 7.58 -0.66 13.41
CA GLN A 279 8.58 -0.35 14.42
C GLN A 279 8.51 -1.27 15.66
N ALA A 280 7.43 -2.02 15.83
CA ALA A 280 7.31 -3.02 16.90
C ALA A 280 8.30 -4.19 16.80
N ILE A 281 9.06 -4.30 15.70
CA ILE A 281 10.22 -5.21 15.61
C ILE A 281 11.20 -5.00 16.78
N SER A 282 11.31 -3.77 17.31
CA SER A 282 12.13 -3.45 18.47
C SER A 282 11.76 -4.24 19.72
N LYS A 283 10.48 -4.67 19.86
CA LYS A 283 10.04 -5.53 20.97
C LYS A 283 10.67 -6.93 20.91
N TRP A 284 10.87 -7.48 19.71
CA TRP A 284 11.58 -8.75 19.53
C TRP A 284 13.02 -8.66 20.06
N TYR A 285 13.68 -7.52 19.82
CA TYR A 285 15.04 -7.25 20.31
C TYR A 285 15.09 -6.81 21.79
N LYS A 286 13.95 -6.68 22.48
CA LYS A 286 13.85 -6.22 23.87
C LYS A 286 14.51 -4.85 24.08
N LEU A 287 14.19 -3.95 23.20
CA LEU A 287 14.60 -2.54 23.31
C LEU A 287 13.83 -1.81 24.39
#